data_a7ee3586800bf717d38b6ec7d85b349e
#
_entry.id   a7ee3586800bf717d38b6ec7d85b349e
#
_cell.length_a   1.000
_cell.length_b   1.000
_cell.length_c   1.000
_cell.angle_alpha   90.00
_cell.angle_beta   90.00
_cell.angle_gamma   90.00
#
_symmetry.space_group_name_H-M   'P 1'
#
loop_
_entity.id
_entity.type
_entity.pdbx_description
1 polymer ?
#
loop_
_entity_poly.entity_id
_entity_poly.type
_entity_poly.pdbx_seq_one_letter_code
_entity_poly.pdbx_strand_id
1 'polypeptide(L)'
;MERESMDFSLSFLSVNKMKRIMVIGSPGAGKSTFTRKLQQKINLPIVYLDRLFWKADKTSVSPEEFTQKIEKGLSKPKWIMDGNYSNYLFDKRLNRCDTVFFLDYDVQTCLDGVRSRRGTQRPDMPWIEEKEDPEFMDYIRAFPVKQKPKIIIALSQHPHIKLYRFKERHEANQFLESI
;
A
#
# COMPACT_ATOMS: atom_id res chain seq x y z
N MET A 1 -25.96 -4.55 13.56
CA MET A 1 -24.66 -4.20 12.97
C MET A 1 -23.96 -5.53 12.65
N GLU A 2 -24.29 -6.06 11.47
CA GLU A 2 -23.89 -7.40 11.05
C GLU A 2 -22.40 -7.43 10.76
N ARG A 3 -21.71 -8.37 11.38
CA ARG A 3 -20.37 -8.79 10.96
C ARG A 3 -20.57 -9.58 9.67
N GLU A 4 -20.33 -8.95 8.53
CA GLU A 4 -20.10 -9.72 7.31
C GLU A 4 -18.86 -10.59 7.54
N SER A 5 -19.10 -11.86 7.80
CA SER A 5 -18.04 -12.87 7.75
C SER A 5 -17.53 -12.90 6.33
N MET A 6 -16.28 -12.46 6.14
CA MET A 6 -15.63 -12.50 4.83
C MET A 6 -15.56 -13.96 4.38
N ASP A 7 -16.34 -14.32 3.37
CA ASP A 7 -16.37 -15.66 2.80
C ASP A 7 -15.09 -15.86 1.97
N PHE A 8 -14.09 -16.51 2.57
CA PHE A 8 -12.80 -16.79 1.93
C PHE A 8 -12.87 -17.84 0.81
N SER A 9 -14.00 -18.56 0.65
CA SER A 9 -14.14 -19.59 -0.39
C SER A 9 -14.16 -19.03 -1.83
N LEU A 10 -14.48 -17.74 -1.99
CA LEU A 10 -14.46 -17.02 -3.26
C LEU A 10 -13.09 -16.44 -3.65
N SER A 11 -12.06 -16.60 -2.81
CA SER A 11 -10.80 -15.85 -2.91
C SER A 11 -9.95 -16.29 -4.11
N PHE A 12 -9.77 -17.58 -4.36
CA PHE A 12 -8.87 -18.08 -5.43
C PHE A 12 -9.34 -17.71 -6.84
N LEU A 13 -10.63 -17.85 -7.15
CA LEU A 13 -11.17 -17.47 -8.46
C LEU A 13 -11.17 -15.95 -8.68
N SER A 14 -11.34 -15.18 -7.61
CA SER A 14 -11.35 -13.71 -7.70
C SER A 14 -9.94 -13.13 -7.84
N VAL A 15 -8.94 -13.75 -7.21
CA VAL A 15 -7.54 -13.31 -7.26
C VAL A 15 -6.94 -13.46 -8.67
N ASN A 16 -7.30 -14.50 -9.41
CA ASN A 16 -6.85 -14.71 -10.79
C ASN A 16 -7.36 -13.62 -11.77
N LYS A 17 -8.37 -12.84 -11.37
CA LYS A 17 -8.88 -11.71 -12.17
C LYS A 17 -8.18 -10.38 -11.85
N MET A 18 -7.43 -10.29 -10.76
CA MET A 18 -6.71 -9.09 -10.38
C MET A 18 -5.56 -8.83 -11.33
N LYS A 19 -5.47 -7.62 -11.85
CA LYS A 19 -4.43 -7.21 -12.81
C LYS A 19 -3.71 -5.94 -12.38
N ARG A 20 -4.43 -5.01 -11.77
CA ARG A 20 -3.92 -3.69 -11.40
C ARG A 20 -4.33 -3.39 -9.97
N ILE A 21 -3.38 -3.59 -9.07
CA ILE A 21 -3.61 -3.62 -7.63
C ILE A 21 -2.91 -2.44 -6.97
N MET A 22 -3.60 -1.75 -6.08
CA MET A 22 -2.96 -0.79 -5.17
C MET A 22 -2.93 -1.37 -3.76
N VAL A 23 -1.79 -1.21 -3.07
CA VAL A 23 -1.64 -1.53 -1.65
C VAL A 23 -1.37 -0.24 -0.90
N ILE A 24 -2.32 0.16 -0.06
CA ILE A 24 -2.32 1.45 0.66
C ILE A 24 -2.50 1.25 2.17
N GLY A 25 -2.18 2.27 2.94
CA GLY A 25 -2.27 2.24 4.41
C GLY A 25 -1.22 3.13 5.06
N SER A 26 -1.27 3.28 6.39
CA SER A 26 -0.27 4.06 7.14
C SER A 26 1.15 3.52 6.93
N PRO A 27 2.21 4.36 6.99
CA PRO A 27 3.56 3.84 7.16
C PRO A 27 3.63 2.89 8.36
N GLY A 28 4.42 1.83 8.26
CA GLY A 28 4.50 0.80 9.31
C GLY A 28 3.38 -0.25 9.30
N ALA A 29 2.32 -0.09 8.52
CA ALA A 29 1.26 -1.10 8.38
C ALA A 29 1.75 -2.42 7.73
N GLY A 30 2.93 -2.44 7.13
CA GLY A 30 3.47 -3.64 6.49
C GLY A 30 3.07 -3.82 5.04
N LYS A 31 2.72 -2.72 4.34
CA LYS A 31 2.33 -2.73 2.92
C LYS A 31 3.30 -3.51 2.04
N SER A 32 4.59 -3.17 2.10
CA SER A 32 5.59 -3.81 1.24
C SER A 32 5.80 -5.29 1.55
N THR A 33 5.62 -5.70 2.81
CA THR A 33 5.63 -7.11 3.19
C THR A 33 4.41 -7.85 2.62
N PHE A 34 3.22 -7.27 2.76
CA PHE A 34 2.00 -7.78 2.16
C PHE A 34 2.13 -7.88 0.63
N THR A 35 2.62 -6.82 -0.01
CA THR A 35 2.83 -6.73 -1.45
C THR A 35 3.74 -7.85 -1.97
N ARG A 36 4.86 -8.12 -1.28
CA ARG A 36 5.77 -9.22 -1.66
C ARG A 36 5.13 -10.60 -1.52
N LYS A 37 4.42 -10.84 -0.41
CA LYS A 37 3.69 -12.10 -0.21
C LYS A 37 2.60 -12.30 -1.26
N LEU A 38 1.85 -11.23 -1.57
CA LEU A 38 0.85 -11.24 -2.63
C LEU A 38 1.48 -11.54 -4.00
N GLN A 39 2.59 -10.87 -4.32
CA GLN A 39 3.32 -11.09 -5.57
C GLN A 39 3.76 -12.54 -5.74
N GLN A 40 4.22 -13.21 -4.68
CA GLN A 40 4.58 -14.63 -4.72
C GLN A 40 3.40 -15.54 -5.10
N LYS A 41 2.18 -15.12 -4.77
CA LYS A 41 0.95 -15.88 -5.04
C LYS A 41 0.39 -15.66 -6.45
N ILE A 42 0.45 -14.40 -6.94
CA ILE A 42 -0.24 -14.01 -8.18
C ILE A 42 0.71 -13.62 -9.31
N ASN A 43 2.01 -13.57 -9.04
CA ASN A 43 3.08 -13.30 -10.02
C ASN A 43 2.87 -12.03 -10.87
N LEU A 44 2.48 -10.92 -10.23
CA LEU A 44 2.38 -9.62 -10.87
C LEU A 44 3.62 -8.75 -10.56
N PRO A 45 4.06 -7.88 -11.48
CA PRO A 45 5.19 -6.99 -11.22
C PRO A 45 4.85 -5.95 -10.16
N ILE A 46 5.79 -5.67 -9.24
CA ILE A 46 5.64 -4.66 -8.20
C ILE A 46 6.22 -3.33 -8.68
N VAL A 47 5.51 -2.25 -8.35
CA VAL A 47 5.95 -0.86 -8.46
C VAL A 47 6.01 -0.27 -7.04
N TYR A 48 7.20 -0.21 -6.48
CA TYR A 48 7.43 0.43 -5.18
C TYR A 48 7.51 1.94 -5.35
N LEU A 49 6.52 2.68 -4.88
CA LEU A 49 6.51 4.15 -5.00
C LEU A 49 7.64 4.80 -4.20
N ASP A 50 8.01 4.24 -3.05
CA ASP A 50 9.14 4.73 -2.26
C ASP A 50 10.46 4.67 -3.06
N ARG A 51 10.70 3.59 -3.82
CA ARG A 51 11.88 3.50 -4.69
C ARG A 51 11.85 4.43 -5.90
N LEU A 52 10.68 4.81 -6.36
CA LEU A 52 10.55 5.79 -7.45
C LEU A 52 10.77 7.22 -6.94
N PHE A 53 10.38 7.49 -5.70
CA PHE A 53 10.41 8.82 -5.09
C PHE A 53 11.77 9.16 -4.47
N TRP A 54 12.36 8.22 -3.73
CA TRP A 54 13.58 8.44 -2.96
C TRP A 54 14.83 8.01 -3.71
N LYS A 55 15.92 8.79 -3.52
CA LYS A 55 17.28 8.46 -3.94
C LYS A 55 18.06 7.84 -2.79
N ALA A 56 19.20 7.21 -3.09
CA ALA A 56 20.06 6.58 -2.09
C ALA A 56 20.66 7.59 -1.08
N ASP A 57 20.81 8.85 -1.47
CA ASP A 57 21.28 9.95 -0.63
C ASP A 57 20.20 10.56 0.26
N LYS A 58 19.02 9.94 0.33
CA LYS A 58 17.82 10.37 1.08
C LYS A 58 17.15 11.64 0.55
N THR A 59 17.55 12.14 -0.61
CA THR A 59 16.81 13.19 -1.32
C THR A 59 15.68 12.59 -2.15
N SER A 60 14.68 13.40 -2.46
CA SER A 60 13.60 12.99 -3.37
C SER A 60 13.92 13.37 -4.82
N VAL A 61 13.29 12.69 -5.75
CA VAL A 61 13.20 13.15 -7.14
C VAL A 61 12.27 14.37 -7.23
N SER A 62 12.29 15.10 -8.35
CA SER A 62 11.33 16.19 -8.55
C SER A 62 9.90 15.66 -8.67
N PRO A 63 8.87 16.49 -8.37
CA PRO A 63 7.47 16.11 -8.55
C PRO A 63 7.16 15.65 -9.98
N GLU A 64 7.74 16.32 -10.98
CA GLU A 64 7.58 16.00 -12.39
C GLU A 64 8.18 14.64 -12.74
N GLU A 65 9.41 14.37 -12.28
CA GLU A 65 10.07 13.09 -12.47
C GLU A 65 9.30 11.95 -11.81
N PHE A 66 8.81 12.17 -10.59
CA PHE A 66 8.02 11.17 -9.88
C PHE A 66 6.71 10.87 -10.61
N THR A 67 6.02 11.90 -11.06
CA THR A 67 4.78 11.76 -11.85
C THR A 67 5.01 10.95 -13.12
N GLN A 68 6.08 11.23 -13.88
CA GLN A 68 6.44 10.48 -15.08
C GLN A 68 6.72 9.00 -14.77
N LYS A 69 7.43 8.72 -13.67
CA LYS A 69 7.71 7.34 -13.25
C LYS A 69 6.43 6.58 -12.87
N ILE A 70 5.48 7.24 -12.19
CA ILE A 70 4.16 6.66 -11.90
C ILE A 70 3.41 6.37 -13.20
N GLU A 71 3.36 7.30 -14.13
CA GLU A 71 2.69 7.13 -15.42
C GLU A 71 3.26 5.96 -16.23
N LYS A 72 4.57 5.82 -16.24
CA LYS A 72 5.24 4.64 -16.85
C LYS A 72 4.82 3.34 -16.17
N GLY A 73 4.63 3.33 -14.86
CA GLY A 73 4.07 2.20 -14.12
C GLY A 73 2.63 1.90 -14.54
N LEU A 74 1.80 2.93 -14.60
CA LEU A 74 0.38 2.85 -14.97
C LEU A 74 0.16 2.39 -16.41
N SER A 75 1.05 2.67 -17.34
CA SER A 75 0.92 2.25 -18.74
C SER A 75 0.98 0.74 -18.94
N LYS A 76 1.55 0.00 -17.98
CA LYS A 76 1.63 -1.46 -18.03
C LYS A 76 0.25 -2.10 -17.85
N PRO A 77 0.00 -3.26 -18.46
CA PRO A 77 -1.29 -3.96 -18.36
C PRO A 77 -1.56 -4.58 -16.99
N LYS A 78 -0.49 -4.90 -16.24
CA LYS A 78 -0.55 -5.57 -14.94
C LYS A 78 0.48 -4.98 -13.99
N TRP A 79 0.11 -4.76 -12.71
CA TRP A 79 1.02 -4.26 -11.68
C TRP A 79 0.43 -4.40 -10.28
N ILE A 80 1.29 -4.42 -9.27
CA ILE A 80 0.98 -4.15 -7.87
C ILE A 80 1.71 -2.85 -7.51
N MET A 81 0.99 -1.79 -7.20
CA MET A 81 1.55 -0.50 -6.83
C MET A 81 1.49 -0.32 -5.32
N ASP A 82 2.67 -0.27 -4.69
CA ASP A 82 2.83 -0.17 -3.24
C ASP A 82 3.13 1.27 -2.83
N GLY A 83 2.26 1.85 -2.02
CA GLY A 83 2.42 3.17 -1.43
C GLY A 83 1.22 4.10 -1.64
N ASN A 84 1.06 5.06 -0.71
CA ASN A 84 -0.03 6.03 -0.75
C ASN A 84 0.23 7.14 -1.77
N TYR A 85 1.14 8.05 -1.45
CA TYR A 85 1.47 9.22 -2.30
C TYR A 85 0.22 9.88 -2.88
N SER A 86 -0.77 10.19 -2.03
CA SER A 86 -2.10 10.67 -2.44
C SER A 86 -2.07 12.01 -3.18
N ASN A 87 -0.99 12.77 -3.08
CA ASN A 87 -0.79 14.02 -3.81
C ASN A 87 -0.30 13.81 -5.26
N TYR A 88 0.00 12.55 -5.65
CA TYR A 88 0.58 12.25 -6.96
C TYR A 88 -0.29 11.25 -7.74
N LEU A 89 -1.08 11.76 -8.67
CA LEU A 89 -1.93 10.97 -9.58
C LEU A 89 -2.84 9.94 -8.86
N PHE A 90 -3.27 10.22 -7.63
CA PHE A 90 -4.00 9.24 -6.83
C PHE A 90 -5.31 8.82 -7.51
N ASP A 91 -6.08 9.79 -7.99
CA ASP A 91 -7.32 9.56 -8.74
C ASP A 91 -7.05 8.77 -10.04
N LYS A 92 -6.02 9.15 -10.82
CA LYS A 92 -5.62 8.43 -12.04
C LYS A 92 -5.22 6.98 -11.74
N ARG A 93 -4.55 6.73 -10.60
CA ARG A 93 -4.20 5.38 -10.15
C ARG A 93 -5.44 4.58 -9.77
N LEU A 94 -6.38 5.20 -9.03
CA LEU A 94 -7.65 4.57 -8.66
C LEU A 94 -8.51 4.26 -9.89
N ASN A 95 -8.60 5.18 -10.85
CA ASN A 95 -9.33 4.95 -12.11
C ASN A 95 -8.79 3.77 -12.91
N ARG A 96 -7.50 3.48 -12.81
CA ARG A 96 -6.86 2.39 -13.53
C ARG A 96 -6.83 1.07 -12.77
N CYS A 97 -6.92 1.08 -11.45
CA CYS A 97 -6.86 -0.15 -10.65
C CYS A 97 -8.19 -0.89 -10.64
N ASP A 98 -8.13 -2.20 -10.50
CA ASP A 98 -9.31 -3.07 -10.30
C ASP A 98 -9.45 -3.53 -8.84
N THR A 99 -8.37 -3.45 -8.06
CA THR A 99 -8.36 -3.96 -6.68
C THR A 99 -7.53 -3.05 -5.79
N VAL A 100 -8.04 -2.77 -4.58
CA VAL A 100 -7.30 -2.07 -3.54
C VAL A 100 -7.24 -2.92 -2.29
N PHE A 101 -6.04 -3.11 -1.75
CA PHE A 101 -5.81 -3.61 -0.40
C PHE A 101 -5.47 -2.43 0.51
N PHE A 102 -6.34 -2.16 1.46
CA PHE A 102 -6.18 -1.10 2.43
C PHE A 102 -5.85 -1.70 3.81
N LEU A 103 -4.57 -1.58 4.22
CA LEU A 103 -4.11 -1.98 5.54
C LEU A 103 -4.41 -0.84 6.54
N ASP A 104 -5.62 -0.86 7.10
CA ASP A 104 -6.18 0.20 7.96
C ASP A 104 -5.99 -0.15 9.43
N TYR A 105 -4.73 -0.40 9.83
CA TYR A 105 -4.39 -0.78 11.20
C TYR A 105 -4.37 0.43 12.14
N ASP A 106 -4.46 0.16 13.44
CA ASP A 106 -4.33 1.18 14.46
C ASP A 106 -2.93 1.84 14.48
N VAL A 107 -2.86 3.00 15.12
CA VAL A 107 -1.63 3.79 15.18
C VAL A 107 -0.49 3.04 15.86
N GLN A 108 -0.77 2.34 16.98
CA GLN A 108 0.27 1.65 17.72
C GLN A 108 0.89 0.52 16.90
N THR A 109 0.07 -0.29 16.23
CA THR A 109 0.52 -1.33 15.30
C THR A 109 1.44 -0.77 14.22
N CYS A 110 1.13 0.42 13.68
CA CYS A 110 1.93 1.07 12.66
C CYS A 110 3.26 1.62 13.21
N LEU A 111 3.24 2.25 14.39
CA LEU A 111 4.45 2.73 15.07
C LEU A 111 5.41 1.57 15.38
N ASP A 112 4.90 0.46 15.90
CA ASP A 112 5.68 -0.73 16.20
C ASP A 112 6.24 -1.36 14.91
N GLY A 113 5.48 -1.32 13.83
CA GLY A 113 5.92 -1.76 12.52
C GLY A 113 7.08 -0.93 11.95
N VAL A 114 7.14 0.37 12.20
CA VAL A 114 8.30 1.21 11.83
C VAL A 114 9.49 0.88 12.70
N ARG A 115 9.30 0.75 14.02
CA ARG A 115 10.38 0.44 14.96
C ARG A 115 11.02 -0.93 14.69
N SER A 116 10.19 -1.94 14.38
CA SER A 116 10.67 -3.32 14.15
C SER A 116 11.54 -3.48 12.90
N ARG A 117 11.42 -2.58 11.91
CA ARG A 117 12.20 -2.62 10.66
C ARG A 117 13.49 -1.79 10.70
N ARG A 118 13.72 -1.08 11.79
CA ARG A 118 14.93 -0.24 11.96
C ARG A 118 16.20 -1.08 11.85
N GLY A 119 17.20 -0.55 11.16
CA GLY A 119 18.45 -1.26 10.93
C GLY A 119 18.39 -2.39 9.90
N THR A 120 17.25 -2.59 9.24
CA THR A 120 17.09 -3.65 8.22
C THR A 120 17.09 -3.10 6.80
N GLN A 121 17.81 -3.79 5.90
CA GLN A 121 17.75 -3.52 4.47
C GLN A 121 16.41 -3.99 3.91
N ARG A 122 15.76 -3.15 3.10
CA ARG A 122 14.45 -3.44 2.51
C ARG A 122 14.47 -3.24 0.99
N PRO A 123 13.78 -4.08 0.20
CA PRO A 123 13.75 -3.91 -1.25
C PRO A 123 12.92 -2.71 -1.72
N ASP A 124 12.03 -2.19 -0.88
CA ASP A 124 11.17 -1.04 -1.17
C ASP A 124 11.82 0.32 -0.86
N MET A 125 12.98 0.34 -0.14
CA MET A 125 13.70 1.57 0.19
C MET A 125 15.14 1.52 -0.28
N PRO A 126 15.70 2.63 -0.78
CA PRO A 126 17.08 2.67 -1.25
C PRO A 126 18.13 2.86 -0.13
N TRP A 127 17.70 3.02 1.14
CA TRP A 127 18.60 3.14 2.31
C TRP A 127 18.06 2.37 3.51
N ILE A 128 18.92 2.25 4.56
CA ILE A 128 18.57 1.66 5.86
C ILE A 128 18.13 2.78 6.81
N GLU A 129 16.97 2.63 7.46
CA GLU A 129 16.48 3.52 8.52
C GLU A 129 17.16 3.15 9.83
N GLU A 130 18.17 3.92 10.25
CA GLU A 130 18.97 3.62 11.46
C GLU A 130 18.39 4.24 12.72
N LYS A 131 17.77 5.42 12.60
CA LYS A 131 17.26 6.22 13.73
C LYS A 131 15.76 6.48 13.58
N GLU A 132 15.10 6.69 14.72
CA GLU A 132 13.72 7.14 14.74
C GLU A 132 13.66 8.61 14.30
N ASP A 133 12.79 8.91 13.36
CA ASP A 133 12.47 10.25 12.90
C ASP A 133 11.19 10.71 13.62
N PRO A 134 11.26 11.69 14.54
CA PRO A 134 10.11 12.17 15.28
C PRO A 134 9.00 12.74 14.39
N GLU A 135 9.34 13.46 13.32
CA GLU A 135 8.37 14.04 12.39
C GLU A 135 7.62 12.93 11.65
N PHE A 136 8.33 11.88 11.25
CA PHE A 136 7.72 10.72 10.62
C PHE A 136 6.79 9.95 11.57
N MET A 137 7.17 9.83 12.85
CA MET A 137 6.31 9.22 13.87
C MET A 137 5.05 10.06 14.12
N ASP A 138 5.16 11.40 14.11
CA ASP A 138 4.01 12.30 14.24
C ASP A 138 3.10 12.24 13.01
N TYR A 139 3.66 12.07 11.82
CA TYR A 139 2.87 11.80 10.61
C TYR A 139 2.03 10.53 10.76
N ILE A 140 2.59 9.45 11.32
CA ILE A 140 1.86 8.20 11.57
C ILE A 140 0.73 8.42 12.59
N ARG A 141 0.99 9.14 13.68
CA ARG A 141 -0.03 9.48 14.70
C ARG A 141 -1.19 10.29 14.11
N ALA A 142 -0.88 11.21 13.20
CA ALA A 142 -1.85 12.06 12.55
C ALA A 142 -2.59 11.38 11.36
N PHE A 143 -2.11 10.24 10.88
CA PHE A 143 -2.64 9.57 9.69
C PHE A 143 -4.14 9.29 9.77
N PRO A 144 -4.72 8.79 10.88
CA PRO A 144 -6.15 8.51 10.98
C PRO A 144 -7.03 9.73 10.78
N VAL A 145 -6.54 10.91 11.15
CA VAL A 145 -7.30 12.17 11.08
C VAL A 145 -6.98 12.95 9.79
N LYS A 146 -5.72 12.97 9.36
CA LYS A 146 -5.29 13.82 8.24
C LYS A 146 -5.32 13.11 6.88
N GLN A 147 -5.01 11.82 6.81
CA GLN A 147 -4.84 11.09 5.54
C GLN A 147 -5.97 10.10 5.26
N LYS A 148 -6.31 9.29 6.25
CA LYS A 148 -7.34 8.25 6.11
C LYS A 148 -8.69 8.76 5.60
N PRO A 149 -9.25 9.90 6.08
CA PRO A 149 -10.52 10.39 5.55
C PRO A 149 -10.45 10.71 4.05
N LYS A 150 -9.34 11.28 3.58
CA LYS A 150 -9.13 11.58 2.14
C LYS A 150 -9.10 10.29 1.30
N ILE A 151 -8.43 9.25 1.81
CA ILE A 151 -8.37 7.94 1.16
C ILE A 151 -9.78 7.34 1.05
N ILE A 152 -10.55 7.37 2.15
CA ILE A 152 -11.92 6.81 2.18
C ILE A 152 -12.83 7.55 1.20
N ILE A 153 -12.77 8.89 1.16
CA ILE A 153 -13.54 9.69 0.20
C ILE A 153 -13.15 9.32 -1.24
N ALA A 154 -11.86 9.28 -1.54
CA ALA A 154 -11.41 8.90 -2.88
C ALA A 154 -11.87 7.49 -3.28
N LEU A 155 -11.79 6.51 -2.38
CA LEU A 155 -12.28 5.15 -2.64
C LEU A 155 -13.78 5.10 -2.89
N SER A 156 -14.58 5.89 -2.15
CA SER A 156 -16.04 5.95 -2.35
C SER A 156 -16.45 6.51 -3.72
N GLN A 157 -15.58 7.28 -4.35
CA GLN A 157 -15.79 7.83 -5.70
C GLN A 157 -15.42 6.84 -6.82
N HIS A 158 -14.87 5.65 -6.47
CA HIS A 158 -14.43 4.64 -7.42
C HIS A 158 -15.10 3.28 -7.17
N PRO A 159 -16.43 3.16 -7.36
CA PRO A 159 -17.21 1.97 -6.99
C PRO A 159 -16.86 0.71 -7.83
N HIS A 160 -16.12 0.86 -8.92
CA HIS A 160 -15.63 -0.25 -9.74
C HIS A 160 -14.51 -1.05 -9.06
N ILE A 161 -13.87 -0.48 -8.03
CA ILE A 161 -12.75 -1.09 -7.34
C ILE A 161 -13.25 -2.16 -6.38
N LYS A 162 -12.64 -3.34 -6.42
CA LYS A 162 -12.80 -4.33 -5.36
C LYS A 162 -11.91 -3.95 -4.18
N LEU A 163 -12.52 -3.50 -3.09
CA LEU A 163 -11.82 -3.05 -1.89
C LEU A 163 -11.73 -4.18 -0.86
N TYR A 164 -10.50 -4.51 -0.46
CA TYR A 164 -10.20 -5.33 0.71
C TYR A 164 -9.60 -4.43 1.79
N ARG A 165 -10.31 -4.27 2.90
CA ARG A 165 -9.91 -3.41 4.01
C ARG A 165 -9.66 -4.26 5.24
N PHE A 166 -8.41 -4.34 5.65
CA PHE A 166 -7.98 -5.10 6.82
C PHE A 166 -7.74 -4.17 8.00
N LYS A 167 -8.34 -4.47 9.13
CA LYS A 167 -8.22 -3.73 10.38
C LYS A 167 -7.07 -4.23 11.23
N GLU A 168 -6.72 -5.50 11.07
CA GLU A 168 -5.68 -6.19 11.83
C GLU A 168 -4.77 -7.02 10.93
N ARG A 169 -3.53 -7.26 11.39
CA ARG A 169 -2.54 -8.03 10.62
C ARG A 169 -2.97 -9.46 10.32
N HIS A 170 -3.68 -10.07 11.26
CA HIS A 170 -4.13 -11.45 11.08
C HIS A 170 -5.11 -11.59 9.92
N GLU A 171 -6.02 -10.63 9.70
CA GLU A 171 -6.97 -10.64 8.58
C GLU A 171 -6.25 -10.65 7.23
N ALA A 172 -5.22 -9.78 7.09
CA ALA A 172 -4.40 -9.74 5.88
C ALA A 172 -3.59 -11.03 5.66
N ASN A 173 -3.09 -11.64 6.74
CA ASN A 173 -2.40 -12.94 6.66
C ASN A 173 -3.36 -14.06 6.27
N GLN A 174 -4.53 -14.15 6.89
CA GLN A 174 -5.57 -15.13 6.53
C GLN A 174 -5.98 -15.01 5.06
N PHE A 175 -6.15 -13.78 4.56
CA PHE A 175 -6.40 -13.57 3.14
C PHE A 175 -5.28 -14.15 2.27
N LEU A 176 -4.01 -13.85 2.59
CA LEU A 176 -2.87 -14.36 1.83
C LEU A 176 -2.74 -15.90 1.91
N GLU A 177 -3.13 -16.51 3.00
CA GLU A 177 -3.14 -17.98 3.17
C GLU A 177 -4.26 -18.64 2.36
N SER A 178 -5.38 -17.92 2.14
CA SER A 178 -6.54 -18.44 1.43
C SER A 178 -6.40 -18.43 -0.10
N ILE A 179 -5.33 -17.85 -0.66
CA ILE A 179 -5.09 -17.72 -2.10
C ILE A 179 -3.84 -18.44 -2.58
#